data_7ad53dcbf1ee2c2e3d5640a710202ebf
#
_entry.id   7ad53dcbf1ee2c2e3d5640a710202ebf
#
_cell.length_a   1.000
_cell.length_b   1.000
_cell.length_c   1.000
_cell.angle_alpha   90.00
_cell.angle_beta   90.00
_cell.angle_gamma   90.00
#
_symmetry.space_group_name_H-M   'P 1'
#
loop_
_entity.id
_entity.type
_entity.pdbx_description
1 polymer ?
#
loop_
_entity_poly.entity_id
_entity_poly.type
_entity_poly.pdbx_seq_one_letter_code
_entity_poly.pdbx_strand_id
1 'polypeptide(L)'
;MNRKQFLASLLVIPALRAAAPQVQVYKTPTCGCCGNWVQHLRTNGFQVSVKDVPDTTEYRRKFGVPDSLMSCHTGVVEGYALEGHVPAAEVQRILRERPKAKGLAVPGMPMGSPGMEAARTQPYNVMLIDLAGKASVYASYPKK
;
A
#
# COMPACT_ATOMS: atom_id res chain seq x y z
N MET A 1 59.65 -23.03 -17.98
CA MET A 1 58.19 -23.10 -18.29
C MET A 1 57.45 -22.38 -17.16
N ASN A 2 57.07 -21.15 -17.38
CA ASN A 2 56.41 -20.31 -16.37
C ASN A 2 54.90 -20.42 -16.48
N ARG A 3 54.29 -21.13 -15.54
CA ARG A 3 52.83 -21.14 -15.35
C ARG A 3 52.44 -19.85 -14.63
N LYS A 4 51.99 -18.86 -15.39
CA LYS A 4 51.34 -17.66 -14.83
C LYS A 4 49.96 -18.10 -14.30
N GLN A 5 49.83 -18.17 -12.98
CA GLN A 5 48.54 -18.34 -12.31
C GLN A 5 47.81 -17.01 -12.39
N PHE A 6 46.76 -16.95 -13.20
CA PHE A 6 45.78 -15.88 -13.19
C PHE A 6 44.84 -16.08 -11.97
N LEU A 7 45.07 -15.35 -10.90
CA LEU A 7 44.12 -15.22 -9.80
C LEU A 7 42.98 -14.30 -10.28
N ALA A 8 41.89 -14.91 -10.67
CA ALA A 8 40.65 -14.19 -10.93
C ALA A 8 40.04 -13.77 -9.56
N SER A 9 40.28 -12.52 -9.18
CA SER A 9 39.56 -11.92 -8.04
C SER A 9 38.10 -11.77 -8.38
N LEU A 10 37.26 -12.62 -7.83
CA LEU A 10 35.80 -12.47 -7.84
C LEU A 10 35.47 -11.25 -6.96
N LEU A 11 35.19 -10.14 -7.62
CA LEU A 11 34.57 -8.97 -6.98
C LEU A 11 33.15 -9.35 -6.53
N VAL A 12 32.97 -9.67 -5.27
CA VAL A 12 31.67 -9.79 -4.63
C VAL A 12 31.12 -8.37 -4.49
N ILE A 13 30.26 -7.95 -5.43
CA ILE A 13 29.53 -6.70 -5.32
C ILE A 13 28.44 -6.93 -4.27
N PRO A 14 28.45 -6.23 -3.12
CA PRO A 14 27.36 -6.35 -2.16
C PRO A 14 26.08 -5.86 -2.84
N ALA A 15 25.08 -6.74 -2.95
CA ALA A 15 23.75 -6.36 -3.42
C ALA A 15 23.20 -5.29 -2.46
N LEU A 16 23.10 -4.06 -2.96
CA LEU A 16 22.47 -2.96 -2.23
C LEU A 16 21.00 -3.34 -2.03
N ARG A 17 20.66 -3.79 -0.82
CA ARG A 17 19.27 -4.11 -0.48
C ARG A 17 18.49 -2.80 -0.45
N ALA A 18 17.54 -2.63 -1.37
CA ALA A 18 16.67 -1.46 -1.38
C ALA A 18 15.97 -1.33 -0.02
N ALA A 19 15.92 -0.11 0.54
CA ALA A 19 15.19 0.16 1.77
C ALA A 19 13.70 -0.19 1.60
N ALA A 20 13.07 -0.73 2.66
CA ALA A 20 11.65 -1.04 2.65
C ALA A 20 10.83 0.24 2.37
N PRO A 21 9.82 0.20 1.50
CA PRO A 21 8.97 1.35 1.22
C PRO A 21 8.30 1.87 2.49
N GLN A 22 8.32 3.19 2.67
CA GLN A 22 7.72 3.83 3.84
C GLN A 22 6.31 4.32 3.52
N VAL A 23 5.35 3.92 4.35
CA VAL A 23 3.96 4.35 4.28
C VAL A 23 3.68 5.31 5.45
N GLN A 24 3.17 6.50 5.14
CA GLN A 24 2.63 7.40 6.15
C GLN A 24 1.12 7.22 6.22
N VAL A 25 0.58 6.94 7.39
CA VAL A 25 -0.87 6.69 7.61
C VAL A 25 -1.46 7.78 8.49
N TYR A 26 -2.61 8.30 8.09
CA TYR A 26 -3.46 9.24 8.83
C TYR A 26 -4.74 8.50 9.20
N LYS A 27 -5.01 8.39 10.49
CA LYS A 27 -6.19 7.68 11.03
C LYS A 27 -6.68 8.36 12.30
N THR A 28 -7.91 8.06 12.71
CA THR A 28 -8.39 8.48 14.03
C THR A 28 -7.84 7.56 15.11
N PRO A 29 -7.63 8.04 16.36
CA PRO A 29 -7.06 7.23 17.44
C PRO A 29 -7.89 5.98 17.77
N THR A 30 -9.21 6.05 17.58
CA THR A 30 -10.17 4.99 17.93
C THR A 30 -10.40 3.97 16.83
N CYS A 31 -9.76 4.10 15.67
CA CYS A 31 -9.92 3.18 14.54
C CYS A 31 -9.10 1.89 14.73
N GLY A 32 -9.71 0.85 15.31
CA GLY A 32 -9.06 -0.44 15.56
C GLY A 32 -8.70 -1.19 14.28
N CYS A 33 -9.59 -1.23 13.28
CA CYS A 33 -9.32 -1.88 11.99
C CYS A 33 -8.19 -1.19 11.21
N CYS A 34 -7.99 0.12 11.39
CA CYS A 34 -6.84 0.83 10.84
C CYS A 34 -5.52 0.33 11.42
N GLY A 35 -5.48 0.09 12.73
CA GLY A 35 -4.31 -0.50 13.41
C GLY A 35 -3.98 -1.90 12.88
N ASN A 36 -4.99 -2.73 12.67
CA ASN A 36 -4.84 -4.06 12.08
C ASN A 36 -4.30 -3.98 10.64
N TRP A 37 -4.78 -3.04 9.84
CA TRP A 37 -4.25 -2.80 8.49
C TRP A 37 -2.79 -2.34 8.51
N VAL A 38 -2.42 -1.44 9.42
CA VAL A 38 -1.02 -1.04 9.63
C VAL A 38 -0.15 -2.25 9.91
N GLN A 39 -0.61 -3.15 10.79
CA GLN A 39 0.12 -4.38 11.10
C GLN A 39 0.24 -5.31 9.88
N HIS A 40 -0.82 -5.42 9.07
CA HIS A 40 -0.80 -6.15 7.80
C HIS A 40 0.30 -5.62 6.87
N LEU A 41 0.43 -4.31 6.71
CA LEU A 41 1.50 -3.72 5.89
C LEU A 41 2.89 -4.02 6.46
N ARG A 42 3.08 -3.86 7.77
CA ARG A 42 4.37 -4.16 8.44
C ARG A 42 4.79 -5.60 8.24
N THR A 43 3.87 -6.55 8.41
CA THR A 43 4.11 -7.97 8.19
C THR A 43 4.50 -8.28 6.75
N ASN A 44 4.06 -7.46 5.79
CA ASN A 44 4.36 -7.60 4.36
C ASN A 44 5.54 -6.73 3.89
N GLY A 45 6.40 -6.27 4.80
CA GLY A 45 7.69 -5.66 4.46
C GLY A 45 7.66 -4.14 4.28
N PHE A 46 6.59 -3.46 4.68
CA PHE A 46 6.53 -2.00 4.68
C PHE A 46 6.98 -1.41 6.02
N GLN A 47 7.66 -0.27 5.96
CA GLN A 47 7.81 0.60 7.12
C GLN A 47 6.59 1.50 7.22
N VAL A 48 5.94 1.55 8.38
CA VAL A 48 4.70 2.33 8.54
C VAL A 48 4.82 3.29 9.70
N SER A 49 4.68 4.58 9.40
CA SER A 49 4.50 5.65 10.37
C SER A 49 3.03 6.03 10.46
N VAL A 50 2.54 6.25 11.67
CA VAL A 50 1.13 6.58 11.93
C VAL A 50 1.04 7.95 12.55
N LYS A 51 0.12 8.77 12.04
CA LYS A 51 -0.28 10.04 12.65
C LYS A 51 -1.77 9.95 12.98
N ASP A 52 -2.08 10.00 14.26
CA ASP A 52 -3.46 10.13 14.73
C ASP A 52 -3.96 11.54 14.46
N VAL A 53 -5.15 11.64 13.87
CA VAL A 53 -5.80 12.88 13.48
C VAL A 53 -7.26 12.87 13.92
N PRO A 54 -7.86 14.03 14.20
CA PRO A 54 -9.28 14.09 14.57
C PRO A 54 -10.22 13.64 13.43
N ASP A 55 -9.83 13.94 12.20
CA ASP A 55 -10.58 13.60 10.98
C ASP A 55 -9.62 13.37 9.81
N THR A 56 -9.91 12.37 8.98
CA THR A 56 -9.09 12.00 7.82
C THR A 56 -9.47 12.73 6.54
N THR A 57 -10.58 13.46 6.52
CA THR A 57 -11.15 14.11 5.31
C THR A 57 -10.16 15.06 4.64
N GLU A 58 -9.44 15.87 5.43
CA GLU A 58 -8.43 16.79 4.91
C GLU A 58 -7.33 16.04 4.17
N TYR A 59 -6.82 14.96 4.75
CA TYR A 59 -5.74 14.16 4.17
C TYR A 59 -6.20 13.43 2.92
N ARG A 60 -7.40 12.84 2.94
CA ARG A 60 -8.02 12.20 1.78
C ARG A 60 -8.08 13.16 0.59
N ARG A 61 -8.62 14.36 0.80
CA ARG A 61 -8.71 15.39 -0.24
C ARG A 61 -7.36 15.90 -0.70
N LYS A 62 -6.43 16.14 0.24
CA LYS A 62 -5.06 16.58 -0.05
C LYS A 62 -4.34 15.62 -1.01
N PHE A 63 -4.54 14.31 -0.85
CA PHE A 63 -3.92 13.29 -1.70
C PHE A 63 -4.78 12.90 -2.90
N GLY A 64 -5.87 13.61 -3.13
CA GLY A 64 -6.67 13.51 -4.35
C GLY A 64 -7.59 12.30 -4.42
N VAL A 65 -7.94 11.71 -3.28
CA VAL A 65 -8.94 10.64 -3.21
C VAL A 65 -10.33 11.26 -3.21
N PRO A 66 -11.21 10.91 -4.17
CA PRO A 66 -12.59 11.38 -4.20
C PRO A 66 -13.39 10.93 -2.98
N ASP A 67 -14.30 11.77 -2.50
CA ASP A 67 -15.16 11.44 -1.36
C ASP A 67 -16.04 10.19 -1.61
N SER A 68 -16.36 9.89 -2.87
CA SER A 68 -17.07 8.66 -3.26
C SER A 68 -16.32 7.37 -2.98
N LEU A 69 -15.01 7.45 -2.78
CA LEU A 69 -14.13 6.30 -2.47
C LEU A 69 -13.71 6.26 -1.00
N MET A 70 -14.34 7.05 -0.16
CA MET A 70 -14.01 7.20 1.25
C MET A 70 -13.97 5.89 2.00
N SER A 71 -12.96 5.75 2.88
CA SER A 71 -12.84 4.69 3.87
C SER A 71 -12.42 5.27 5.23
N CYS A 72 -11.83 4.45 6.09
CA CYS A 72 -11.56 4.80 7.49
C CYS A 72 -10.19 5.46 7.74
N HIS A 73 -9.25 5.39 6.79
CA HIS A 73 -7.94 6.01 6.88
C HIS A 73 -7.38 6.30 5.50
N THR A 74 -6.38 7.18 5.47
CA THR A 74 -5.62 7.52 4.26
C THR A 74 -4.14 7.29 4.50
N GLY A 75 -3.51 6.47 3.67
CA GLY A 75 -2.06 6.28 3.63
C GLY A 75 -1.44 6.94 2.41
N VAL A 76 -0.12 7.14 2.45
CA VAL A 76 0.68 7.61 1.31
C VAL A 76 1.97 6.84 1.25
N VAL A 77 2.31 6.33 0.07
CA VAL A 77 3.56 5.62 -0.22
C VAL A 77 4.12 6.09 -1.55
N GLU A 78 5.33 6.64 -1.53
CA GLU A 78 6.04 7.10 -2.73
C GLU A 78 5.16 7.91 -3.71
N GLY A 79 4.32 8.80 -3.17
CA GLY A 79 3.41 9.66 -3.91
C GLY A 79 2.04 9.06 -4.24
N TYR A 80 1.81 7.78 -4.02
CA TYR A 80 0.50 7.15 -4.19
C TYR A 80 -0.32 7.21 -2.91
N ALA A 81 -1.57 7.64 -3.02
CA ALA A 81 -2.56 7.54 -1.95
C ALA A 81 -3.04 6.09 -1.78
N LEU A 82 -3.28 5.71 -0.54
CA LEU A 82 -3.87 4.41 -0.18
C LEU A 82 -5.08 4.70 0.71
N GLU A 83 -6.27 4.60 0.17
CA GLU A 83 -7.51 4.82 0.93
C GLU A 83 -8.09 3.50 1.40
N GLY A 84 -8.25 3.36 2.71
CA GLY A 84 -8.83 2.17 3.32
C GLY A 84 -7.92 0.94 3.27
N HIS A 85 -8.54 -0.21 3.31
CA HIS A 85 -7.89 -1.51 3.54
C HIS A 85 -7.28 -2.12 2.28
N VAL A 86 -6.44 -1.38 1.58
CA VAL A 86 -5.75 -1.84 0.37
C VAL A 86 -4.79 -2.98 0.74
N PRO A 87 -4.92 -4.17 0.11
CA PRO A 87 -4.02 -5.28 0.38
C PRO A 87 -2.56 -4.95 0.04
N ALA A 88 -1.62 -5.41 0.85
CA ALA A 88 -0.19 -5.20 0.65
C ALA A 88 0.29 -5.66 -0.73
N ALA A 89 -0.27 -6.75 -1.27
CA ALA A 89 0.04 -7.24 -2.61
C ALA A 89 -0.25 -6.19 -3.70
N GLU A 90 -1.35 -5.44 -3.58
CA GLU A 90 -1.70 -4.39 -4.53
C GLU A 90 -0.86 -3.13 -4.32
N VAL A 91 -0.48 -2.83 -3.08
CA VAL A 91 0.50 -1.76 -2.81
C VAL A 91 1.85 -2.09 -3.44
N GLN A 92 2.33 -3.32 -3.27
CA GLN A 92 3.56 -3.78 -3.93
C GLN A 92 3.44 -3.72 -5.45
N ARG A 93 2.27 -4.08 -6.00
CA ARG A 93 2.02 -4.07 -7.44
C ARG A 93 2.07 -2.65 -8.01
N ILE A 94 1.40 -1.67 -7.41
CA ILE A 94 1.43 -0.29 -7.92
C ILE A 94 2.84 0.32 -7.84
N LEU A 95 3.63 -0.04 -6.83
CA LEU A 95 5.03 0.39 -6.71
C LEU A 95 5.93 -0.21 -7.79
N ARG A 96 5.64 -1.42 -8.27
CA ARG A 96 6.36 -2.03 -9.41
C ARG A 96 5.93 -1.45 -10.75
N GLU A 97 4.62 -1.30 -10.97
CA GLU A 97 4.05 -0.88 -12.24
C GLU A 97 4.19 0.62 -12.50
N ARG A 98 4.22 1.43 -11.43
CA ARG A 98 4.37 2.89 -11.51
C ARG A 98 3.40 3.59 -12.48
N PRO A 99 2.10 3.26 -12.46
CA PRO A 99 1.14 3.92 -13.35
C PRO A 99 1.03 5.41 -13.03
N LYS A 100 0.61 6.20 -14.02
CA LYS A 100 0.23 7.61 -13.82
C LYS A 100 -1.14 7.65 -13.14
N ALA A 101 -1.15 7.64 -11.81
CA ALA A 101 -2.35 7.58 -11.00
C ALA A 101 -2.15 8.33 -9.68
N LYS A 102 -3.24 8.69 -9.03
CA LYS A 102 -3.21 9.26 -7.66
C LYS A 102 -2.99 8.18 -6.62
N GLY A 103 -3.52 6.97 -6.81
CA GLY A 103 -3.37 5.89 -5.87
C GLY A 103 -4.43 4.80 -6.00
N LEU A 104 -4.62 4.07 -4.90
CA LEU A 104 -5.56 2.96 -4.76
C LEU A 104 -6.58 3.23 -3.66
N ALA A 105 -7.78 2.68 -3.80
CA ALA A 105 -8.79 2.71 -2.76
C ALA A 105 -9.53 1.38 -2.63
N VAL A 106 -9.86 1.02 -1.40
CA VAL A 106 -10.90 0.04 -1.05
C VAL A 106 -11.99 0.82 -0.32
N PRO A 107 -13.07 1.23 -1.02
CA PRO A 107 -14.13 2.02 -0.43
C PRO A 107 -14.84 1.27 0.69
N GLY A 108 -15.24 2.00 1.73
CA GLY A 108 -15.87 1.40 2.90
C GLY A 108 -14.90 0.54 3.71
N MET A 109 -15.44 -0.49 4.34
CA MET A 109 -14.69 -1.45 5.17
C MET A 109 -15.23 -2.86 4.92
N PRO A 110 -14.98 -3.45 3.73
CA PRO A 110 -15.53 -4.75 3.40
C PRO A 110 -14.97 -5.85 4.30
N MET A 111 -15.83 -6.71 4.81
CA MET A 111 -15.41 -7.87 5.60
C MET A 111 -14.57 -8.81 4.76
N GLY A 112 -13.40 -9.21 5.29
CA GLY A 112 -12.40 -10.00 4.60
C GLY A 112 -11.27 -9.17 3.98
N SER A 113 -11.40 -7.84 3.93
CA SER A 113 -10.25 -6.99 3.59
C SER A 113 -9.22 -6.98 4.73
N PRO A 114 -7.92 -6.73 4.45
CA PRO A 114 -6.89 -6.73 5.49
C PRO A 114 -7.20 -5.74 6.62
N GLY A 115 -7.28 -6.23 7.85
CA GLY A 115 -7.71 -5.45 9.02
C GLY A 115 -9.20 -5.61 9.36
N MET A 116 -9.98 -6.22 8.46
CA MET A 116 -11.39 -6.58 8.64
C MET A 116 -11.60 -8.09 8.43
N GLU A 117 -10.69 -8.90 8.96
CA GLU A 117 -10.78 -10.35 8.90
C GLU A 117 -12.05 -10.83 9.63
N ALA A 118 -12.80 -11.70 8.98
CA ALA A 118 -14.07 -12.21 9.50
C ALA A 118 -14.34 -13.64 8.98
N ALA A 119 -15.19 -14.38 9.72
CA ALA A 119 -15.63 -15.72 9.31
C ALA A 119 -16.45 -15.69 8.00
N ARG A 120 -17.18 -14.60 7.75
CA ARG A 120 -17.87 -14.32 6.48
C ARG A 120 -17.17 -13.16 5.79
N THR A 121 -16.82 -13.36 4.53
CA THR A 121 -16.18 -12.35 3.71
C THR A 121 -17.13 -11.80 2.66
N GLN A 122 -16.91 -10.57 2.24
CA GLN A 122 -17.61 -9.91 1.16
C GLN A 122 -16.67 -9.77 -0.03
N PRO A 123 -17.13 -9.98 -1.27
CA PRO A 123 -16.37 -9.58 -2.44
C PRO A 123 -16.14 -8.06 -2.43
N TYR A 124 -14.93 -7.65 -2.82
CA TYR A 124 -14.62 -6.22 -2.95
C TYR A 124 -13.61 -5.97 -4.06
N ASN A 125 -13.55 -4.74 -4.52
CA ASN A 125 -12.59 -4.30 -5.51
C ASN A 125 -11.58 -3.33 -4.90
N VAL A 126 -10.34 -3.43 -5.36
CA VAL A 126 -9.34 -2.39 -5.22
C VAL A 126 -9.46 -1.48 -6.45
N MET A 127 -9.69 -0.21 -6.23
CA MET A 127 -9.89 0.78 -7.29
C MET A 127 -8.59 1.55 -7.54
N LEU A 128 -8.24 1.73 -8.82
CA LEU A 128 -7.20 2.66 -9.24
C LEU A 128 -7.83 4.03 -9.46
N ILE A 129 -7.24 5.08 -8.89
CA ILE A 129 -7.66 6.47 -9.05
C ILE A 129 -6.71 7.12 -10.05
N ASP A 130 -7.18 7.46 -11.24
CA ASP A 130 -6.37 8.15 -12.24
C ASP A 130 -6.08 9.61 -11.85
N LEU A 131 -5.28 10.30 -12.65
CA LEU A 131 -4.91 11.70 -12.38
C LEU A 131 -6.09 12.67 -12.45
N ALA A 132 -7.17 12.31 -13.15
CA ALA A 132 -8.42 13.07 -13.20
C ALA A 132 -9.35 12.76 -12.02
N GLY A 133 -9.01 11.79 -11.16
CA GLY A 133 -9.84 11.35 -10.05
C GLY A 133 -10.89 10.30 -10.42
N LYS A 134 -10.85 9.76 -11.64
CA LYS A 134 -11.74 8.68 -12.07
C LYS A 134 -11.25 7.34 -11.54
N ALA A 135 -12.17 6.53 -11.02
CA ALA A 135 -11.88 5.21 -10.49
C ALA A 135 -12.15 4.11 -11.52
N SER A 136 -11.27 3.12 -11.54
CA SER A 136 -11.42 1.88 -12.30
C SER A 136 -10.97 0.68 -11.49
N VAL A 137 -11.47 -0.52 -11.79
CA VAL A 137 -11.10 -1.73 -11.06
C VAL A 137 -9.63 -2.09 -11.34
N TYR A 138 -8.83 -2.17 -10.28
CA TYR A 138 -7.42 -2.58 -10.32
C TYR A 138 -7.23 -4.04 -9.95
N ALA A 139 -7.96 -4.50 -8.96
CA ALA A 139 -7.99 -5.90 -8.54
C ALA A 139 -9.35 -6.22 -7.90
N SER A 140 -9.74 -7.50 -7.97
CA SER A 140 -10.97 -8.01 -7.34
C SER A 140 -10.64 -9.09 -6.33
N TYR A 141 -11.34 -9.10 -5.22
CA TYR A 141 -11.20 -10.09 -4.15
C TYR A 141 -12.54 -10.78 -3.88
N PRO A 142 -12.53 -12.10 -3.62
CA PRO A 142 -11.35 -12.98 -3.59
C PRO A 142 -10.69 -13.10 -4.97
N LYS A 143 -9.39 -13.37 -4.97
CA LYS A 143 -8.68 -13.70 -6.22
C LYS A 143 -9.25 -14.99 -6.81
N LYS A 144 -9.45 -15.02 -8.13
CA LYS A 144 -9.86 -16.21 -8.87
C LYS A 144 -8.65 -17.05 -9.26
#